data_4542de0c54c80d80a81e0e661062077a
#
_entry.id   4542de0c54c80d80a81e0e661062077a
#
_cell.length_a   1.000
_cell.length_b   1.000
_cell.length_c   1.000
_cell.angle_alpha   90.00
_cell.angle_beta   90.00
_cell.angle_gamma   90.00
#
_symmetry.space_group_name_H-M   'P 1'
#
loop_
_entity.id
_entity.type
_entity.pdbx_description
1 polymer ?
#
loop_
_entity_poly.entity_id
_entity_poly.type
_entity_poly.pdbx_seq_one_letter_code
_entity_poly.pdbx_strand_id
1 'polypeptide(L)'
;MKINREEYLEYITFGEFERPLFVELFGPLVGLPEEWRQQGATEEEINLTAFGFDFVKQHVVQANPWLMGGLTEVVLEDTPEYILTRDSLGRTLKLIKSSASIPLPLDYPVTEMDSWLKIKPLYTYSEQRFTDGWLEAAKQARSQGDLICAWIPGGFDEPRQLMGDENLCYAYYEDPELIHDIMNTLGDTSFRVWDKVSREIEIDHLSVHEDMAGKSGSLIGPVQIDEFVKPYYLKTWNLLRERGTPGTFGRIPMAI
;
A
#
# COMPACT_ATOMS: atom_id res chain seq x y z
N MET A 1 9.52 0.51 22.01
CA MET A 1 10.38 1.68 22.42
C MET A 1 10.33 2.69 21.28
N LYS A 2 10.28 3.99 21.57
CA LYS A 2 10.31 5.01 20.51
C LYS A 2 11.75 5.15 20.02
N ILE A 3 11.98 4.97 18.72
CA ILE A 3 13.23 5.28 18.04
C ILE A 3 13.09 6.60 17.27
N ASN A 4 14.18 7.32 17.08
CA ASN A 4 14.16 8.56 16.33
C ASN A 4 14.36 8.31 14.82
N ARG A 5 14.26 9.35 14.01
CA ARG A 5 14.40 9.30 12.56
C ARG A 5 15.77 8.78 12.13
N GLU A 6 16.84 9.27 12.75
CA GLU A 6 18.21 8.92 12.42
C GLU A 6 18.51 7.45 12.72
N GLU A 7 18.09 6.95 13.89
CA GLU A 7 18.20 5.54 14.26
C GLU A 7 17.45 4.62 13.30
N TYR A 8 16.26 5.04 12.85
CA TYR A 8 15.50 4.27 11.86
C TYR A 8 16.20 4.24 10.50
N LEU A 9 16.70 5.39 10.02
CA LEU A 9 17.42 5.47 8.75
C LEU A 9 18.69 4.65 8.78
N GLU A 10 19.45 4.70 9.87
CA GLU A 10 20.62 3.85 10.06
C GLU A 10 20.26 2.36 9.97
N TYR A 11 19.16 1.96 10.62
CA TYR A 11 18.69 0.58 10.56
C TYR A 11 18.30 0.13 9.14
N ILE A 12 17.48 0.90 8.43
CA ILE A 12 16.99 0.49 7.10
C ILE A 12 18.07 0.58 6.00
N THR A 13 19.14 1.32 6.24
CA THR A 13 20.30 1.41 5.34
C THR A 13 21.41 0.42 5.69
N PHE A 14 21.15 -0.53 6.61
CA PHE A 14 22.08 -1.57 7.06
C PHE A 14 23.32 -1.01 7.77
N GLY A 15 23.18 0.10 8.46
CA GLY A 15 24.19 0.64 9.37
C GLY A 15 24.27 -0.13 10.68
N GLU A 16 25.00 0.43 11.64
CA GLU A 16 25.16 -0.21 12.96
C GLU A 16 23.89 -0.07 13.81
N PHE A 17 23.35 -1.20 14.25
CA PHE A 17 22.20 -1.25 15.14
C PHE A 17 22.38 -2.37 16.17
N GLU A 18 22.04 -2.09 17.43
CA GLU A 18 22.31 -3.05 18.54
C GLU A 18 21.48 -4.34 18.43
N ARG A 19 20.28 -4.26 17.88
CA ARG A 19 19.35 -5.38 17.74
C ARG A 19 18.34 -5.15 16.62
N PRO A 20 17.71 -6.20 16.06
CA PRO A 20 16.55 -6.04 15.16
C PRO A 20 15.43 -5.24 15.81
N LEU A 21 14.70 -4.47 15.01
CA LEU A 21 13.49 -3.79 15.46
C LEU A 21 12.40 -4.82 15.77
N PHE A 22 11.69 -4.62 16.87
CA PHE A 22 10.54 -5.40 17.27
C PHE A 22 9.28 -4.57 16.99
N VAL A 23 8.63 -4.85 15.88
CA VAL A 23 7.53 -4.03 15.36
C VAL A 23 6.26 -4.85 15.18
N GLU A 24 5.11 -4.19 15.35
CA GLU A 24 3.80 -4.69 14.96
C GLU A 24 3.19 -3.72 13.94
N LEU A 25 2.74 -4.25 12.81
CA LEU A 25 2.31 -3.45 11.68
C LEU A 25 0.79 -3.21 11.65
N PHE A 26 -0.01 -4.22 12.03
CA PHE A 26 -1.46 -4.21 11.82
C PHE A 26 -2.28 -4.00 13.10
N GLY A 27 -1.72 -4.29 14.25
CA GLY A 27 -2.48 -4.35 15.49
C GLY A 27 -3.48 -5.53 15.55
N PRO A 28 -4.33 -5.61 16.57
CA PRO A 28 -5.33 -6.65 16.71
C PRO A 28 -6.40 -6.56 15.62
N LEU A 29 -6.69 -7.69 14.98
CA LEU A 29 -7.75 -7.80 13.99
C LEU A 29 -9.14 -7.64 14.61
N VAL A 30 -10.15 -7.35 13.78
CA VAL A 30 -11.54 -7.17 14.20
C VAL A 30 -12.04 -8.40 14.99
N GLY A 31 -12.62 -8.17 16.16
CA GLY A 31 -13.12 -9.20 17.07
C GLY A 31 -12.08 -9.71 18.07
N LEU A 32 -10.78 -9.61 17.78
CA LEU A 32 -9.72 -10.07 18.67
C LEU A 32 -9.64 -9.29 20.01
N PRO A 33 -9.80 -7.95 20.04
CA PRO A 33 -9.85 -7.20 21.30
C PRO A 33 -10.94 -7.67 22.25
N GLU A 34 -12.12 -7.99 21.74
CA GLU A 34 -13.26 -8.50 22.52
C GLU A 34 -12.97 -9.90 23.08
N GLU A 35 -12.40 -10.77 22.27
CA GLU A 35 -12.00 -12.10 22.69
C GLU A 35 -10.93 -12.04 23.78
N TRP A 36 -9.92 -11.21 23.62
CA TRP A 36 -8.86 -11.01 24.60
C TRP A 36 -9.36 -10.47 25.92
N ARG A 37 -10.33 -9.52 25.91
CA ARG A 37 -10.99 -9.05 27.13
C ARG A 37 -11.72 -10.16 27.86
N GLN A 38 -12.41 -11.03 27.13
CA GLN A 38 -13.08 -12.20 27.73
C GLN A 38 -12.08 -13.19 28.34
N GLN A 39 -10.87 -13.26 27.82
CA GLN A 39 -9.77 -14.06 28.35
C GLN A 39 -9.00 -13.37 29.49
N GLY A 40 -9.36 -12.13 29.84
CA GLY A 40 -8.80 -11.38 30.94
C GLY A 40 -7.59 -10.49 30.58
N ALA A 41 -7.38 -10.22 29.30
CA ALA A 41 -6.34 -9.29 28.87
C ALA A 41 -6.61 -7.85 29.37
N THR A 42 -5.55 -7.15 29.72
CA THR A 42 -5.59 -5.74 30.10
C THR A 42 -5.73 -4.83 28.87
N GLU A 43 -6.15 -3.58 29.07
CA GLU A 43 -6.20 -2.62 27.95
C GLU A 43 -4.79 -2.32 27.38
N GLU A 44 -3.73 -2.43 28.19
CA GLU A 44 -2.36 -2.28 27.73
C GLU A 44 -1.92 -3.42 26.81
N GLU A 45 -2.39 -4.64 27.07
CA GLU A 45 -2.16 -5.80 26.19
C GLU A 45 -3.01 -5.67 24.91
N ILE A 46 -4.27 -5.25 25.02
CA ILE A 46 -5.19 -5.09 23.86
C ILE A 46 -4.69 -4.02 22.90
N ASN A 47 -4.21 -2.89 23.41
CA ASN A 47 -3.66 -1.80 22.58
C ASN A 47 -2.16 -1.98 22.26
N LEU A 48 -1.60 -3.13 22.62
CA LEU A 48 -0.23 -3.57 22.36
C LEU A 48 0.88 -2.76 23.07
N THR A 49 0.55 -1.83 23.96
CA THR A 49 1.57 -1.02 24.66
C THR A 49 2.35 -1.83 25.70
N ALA A 50 1.77 -2.94 26.20
CA ALA A 50 2.45 -3.87 27.13
C ALA A 50 3.65 -4.59 26.51
N PHE A 51 3.69 -4.73 25.17
CA PHE A 51 4.69 -5.57 24.50
C PHE A 51 5.99 -4.84 24.16
N GLY A 52 6.03 -3.52 24.32
CA GLY A 52 7.24 -2.72 24.11
C GLY A 52 7.72 -2.68 22.66
N PHE A 53 6.81 -2.72 21.69
CA PHE A 53 7.14 -2.57 20.28
C PHE A 53 7.92 -1.29 19.99
N ASP A 54 8.85 -1.39 19.07
CA ASP A 54 9.57 -0.24 18.55
C ASP A 54 8.73 0.49 17.52
N PHE A 55 8.77 1.80 17.54
CA PHE A 55 8.11 2.62 16.51
C PHE A 55 8.89 3.90 16.24
N VAL A 56 8.85 4.34 14.99
CA VAL A 56 9.27 5.66 14.55
C VAL A 56 8.05 6.46 14.12
N LYS A 57 8.01 7.72 14.51
CA LYS A 57 6.90 8.58 14.11
C LYS A 57 7.04 8.91 12.63
N GLN A 58 6.00 8.65 11.86
CA GLN A 58 5.96 8.81 10.41
C GLN A 58 4.92 9.85 10.02
N HIS A 59 5.24 10.61 9.00
CA HIS A 59 4.32 11.46 8.27
C HIS A 59 4.25 10.97 6.82
N VAL A 60 3.15 10.32 6.47
CA VAL A 60 2.86 9.97 5.08
C VAL A 60 2.40 11.25 4.39
N VAL A 61 3.12 11.66 3.35
CA VAL A 61 2.78 12.88 2.61
C VAL A 61 1.40 12.72 1.97
N GLN A 62 0.54 13.73 2.17
CA GLN A 62 -0.83 13.74 1.69
C GLN A 62 -0.91 14.00 0.18
N ALA A 63 -0.37 13.04 -0.58
CA ALA A 63 -0.35 12.98 -2.03
C ALA A 63 -0.80 11.58 -2.47
N ASN A 64 -1.82 11.51 -3.31
CA ASN A 64 -2.50 10.25 -3.65
C ASN A 64 -2.07 9.70 -5.02
N PRO A 65 -1.23 8.64 -5.12
CA PRO A 65 -0.92 7.96 -6.37
C PRO A 65 -1.91 6.83 -6.74
N TRP A 66 -2.91 6.51 -5.89
CA TRP A 66 -3.91 5.47 -6.10
C TRP A 66 -5.15 5.97 -6.85
N LEU A 67 -6.21 5.15 -6.79
CA LEU A 67 -7.56 5.51 -7.23
C LEU A 67 -7.97 6.86 -6.63
N MET A 68 -8.48 7.74 -7.48
CA MET A 68 -9.01 9.03 -7.08
C MET A 68 -10.41 9.23 -7.62
N GLY A 69 -11.36 9.49 -6.72
CA GLY A 69 -12.78 9.41 -7.04
C GLY A 69 -13.30 7.99 -6.87
N GLY A 70 -14.06 7.48 -7.81
CA GLY A 70 -14.70 6.18 -7.72
C GLY A 70 -16.13 6.26 -7.21
N LEU A 71 -16.71 5.10 -6.91
CA LEU A 71 -18.09 5.01 -6.45
C LEU A 71 -18.18 5.31 -4.95
N THR A 72 -19.32 5.81 -4.52
CA THR A 72 -19.64 5.87 -3.10
C THR A 72 -19.86 4.45 -2.58
N GLU A 73 -19.19 4.11 -1.48
CA GLU A 73 -19.38 2.82 -0.83
C GLU A 73 -20.81 2.70 -0.30
N VAL A 74 -21.43 1.53 -0.52
CA VAL A 74 -22.80 1.26 -0.08
C VAL A 74 -22.92 -0.14 0.48
N VAL A 75 -23.75 -0.29 1.52
CA VAL A 75 -24.18 -1.60 2.01
C VAL A 75 -25.30 -2.10 1.11
N LEU A 76 -25.09 -3.27 0.49
CA LEU A 76 -26.07 -3.94 -0.37
C LEU A 76 -26.99 -4.85 0.44
N GLU A 77 -26.43 -5.56 1.40
CA GLU A 77 -27.15 -6.48 2.27
C GLU A 77 -26.43 -6.58 3.61
N ASP A 78 -27.21 -6.64 4.70
CA ASP A 78 -26.69 -6.84 6.05
C ASP A 78 -27.54 -7.90 6.78
N THR A 79 -26.93 -9.07 7.02
CA THR A 79 -27.56 -10.19 7.73
C THR A 79 -26.83 -10.47 9.05
N PRO A 80 -27.34 -11.33 9.93
CA PRO A 80 -26.59 -11.77 11.10
C PRO A 80 -25.28 -12.48 10.78
N GLU A 81 -25.19 -13.15 9.61
CA GLU A 81 -24.06 -14.00 9.22
C GLU A 81 -23.01 -13.26 8.40
N TYR A 82 -23.44 -12.34 7.54
CA TYR A 82 -22.54 -11.61 6.64
C TYR A 82 -23.05 -10.21 6.31
N ILE A 83 -22.13 -9.40 5.78
CA ILE A 83 -22.42 -8.12 5.13
C ILE A 83 -21.91 -8.13 3.71
N LEU A 84 -22.73 -7.66 2.76
CA LEU A 84 -22.33 -7.36 1.38
C LEU A 84 -22.22 -5.85 1.22
N THR A 85 -21.11 -5.40 0.68
CA THR A 85 -20.87 -3.99 0.36
C THR A 85 -20.43 -3.84 -1.09
N ARG A 86 -20.66 -2.67 -1.66
CA ARG A 86 -20.01 -2.24 -2.89
C ARG A 86 -18.99 -1.19 -2.54
N ASP A 87 -17.73 -1.44 -2.89
CA ASP A 87 -16.63 -0.52 -2.58
C ASP A 87 -16.44 0.59 -3.64
N SER A 88 -15.43 1.43 -3.42
CA SER A 88 -15.10 2.55 -4.32
C SER A 88 -14.64 2.13 -5.72
N LEU A 89 -14.11 0.92 -5.87
CA LEU A 89 -13.77 0.32 -7.17
C LEU A 89 -14.99 -0.27 -7.90
N GLY A 90 -16.12 -0.41 -7.20
CA GLY A 90 -17.34 -1.03 -7.72
C GLY A 90 -17.41 -2.54 -7.47
N ARG A 91 -16.47 -3.13 -6.72
CA ARG A 91 -16.48 -4.55 -6.37
C ARG A 91 -17.57 -4.84 -5.36
N THR A 92 -18.19 -6.00 -5.49
CA THR A 92 -19.04 -6.55 -4.42
C THR A 92 -18.16 -7.33 -3.45
N LEU A 93 -18.15 -6.89 -2.20
CA LEU A 93 -17.36 -7.49 -1.13
C LEU A 93 -18.27 -8.22 -0.16
N LYS A 94 -17.85 -9.41 0.29
CA LYS A 94 -18.56 -10.19 1.32
C LYS A 94 -17.69 -10.38 2.55
N LEU A 95 -18.15 -9.88 3.71
CA LEU A 95 -17.54 -10.10 5.01
C LEU A 95 -18.40 -11.07 5.83
N ILE A 96 -17.83 -12.20 6.26
CA ILE A 96 -18.44 -13.14 7.19
C ILE A 96 -18.19 -12.65 8.62
N LYS A 97 -19.25 -12.26 9.33
CA LYS A 97 -19.15 -11.54 10.61
C LYS A 97 -18.54 -12.34 11.76
N SER A 98 -18.62 -13.68 11.72
CA SER A 98 -18.17 -14.55 12.81
C SER A 98 -16.74 -15.07 12.66
N SER A 99 -16.14 -14.96 11.47
CA SER A 99 -14.88 -15.66 11.17
C SER A 99 -13.92 -14.94 10.24
N ALA A 100 -14.31 -13.78 9.71
CA ALA A 100 -13.47 -13.04 8.77
C ALA A 100 -13.24 -11.60 9.22
N SER A 101 -12.00 -11.14 9.12
CA SER A 101 -11.60 -9.74 9.35
C SER A 101 -11.44 -8.96 8.06
N ILE A 102 -11.33 -9.67 6.92
CA ILE A 102 -11.09 -9.10 5.60
C ILE A 102 -12.24 -9.54 4.68
N PRO A 103 -12.94 -8.59 4.05
CA PRO A 103 -13.98 -8.93 3.10
C PRO A 103 -13.39 -9.54 1.84
N LEU A 104 -14.07 -10.54 1.29
CA LEU A 104 -13.68 -11.22 0.04
C LEU A 104 -14.40 -10.56 -1.14
N PRO A 105 -13.69 -10.15 -2.19
CA PRO A 105 -14.29 -9.72 -3.45
C PRO A 105 -15.01 -10.90 -4.14
N LEU A 106 -16.22 -10.62 -4.63
CA LEU A 106 -17.03 -11.58 -5.40
C LEU A 106 -16.96 -11.28 -6.90
N ASP A 107 -16.58 -10.08 -7.27
CA ASP A 107 -16.40 -9.61 -8.63
C ASP A 107 -15.27 -8.58 -8.72
N TYR A 108 -14.86 -8.24 -9.94
CA TYR A 108 -13.76 -7.33 -10.23
C TYR A 108 -14.12 -6.42 -11.39
N PRO A 109 -13.70 -5.13 -11.36
CA PRO A 109 -14.13 -4.14 -12.34
C PRO A 109 -13.41 -4.26 -13.70
N VAL A 110 -12.25 -4.92 -13.76
CA VAL A 110 -11.45 -5.04 -14.99
C VAL A 110 -11.37 -6.49 -15.41
N THR A 111 -11.90 -6.77 -16.62
CA THR A 111 -11.83 -8.09 -17.26
C THR A 111 -11.15 -8.03 -18.63
N GLU A 112 -11.06 -6.84 -19.22
CA GLU A 112 -10.53 -6.58 -20.56
C GLU A 112 -10.18 -5.10 -20.72
N MET A 113 -9.55 -4.71 -21.83
CA MET A 113 -9.13 -3.34 -22.12
C MET A 113 -10.29 -2.35 -22.03
N ASP A 114 -11.46 -2.66 -22.59
CA ASP A 114 -12.63 -1.75 -22.58
C ASP A 114 -13.13 -1.46 -21.17
N SER A 115 -13.07 -2.42 -20.26
CA SER A 115 -13.43 -2.23 -18.84
C SER A 115 -12.38 -1.40 -18.11
N TRP A 116 -11.10 -1.63 -18.39
CA TRP A 116 -10.01 -0.82 -17.86
C TRP A 116 -10.10 0.63 -18.29
N LEU A 117 -10.35 0.91 -19.56
CA LEU A 117 -10.43 2.28 -20.08
C LEU A 117 -11.51 3.14 -19.41
N LYS A 118 -12.56 2.53 -18.84
CA LYS A 118 -13.57 3.23 -18.04
C LYS A 118 -13.06 3.68 -16.68
N ILE A 119 -12.12 2.93 -16.09
CA ILE A 119 -11.54 3.17 -14.76
C ILE A 119 -10.24 3.97 -14.84
N LYS A 120 -9.48 3.81 -15.91
CA LYS A 120 -8.18 4.46 -16.15
C LYS A 120 -8.14 5.96 -15.80
N PRO A 121 -9.18 6.79 -16.10
CA PRO A 121 -9.18 8.20 -15.72
C PRO A 121 -9.05 8.43 -14.20
N LEU A 122 -9.53 7.51 -13.37
CA LEU A 122 -9.43 7.59 -11.90
C LEU A 122 -8.00 7.35 -11.39
N TYR A 123 -7.16 6.70 -12.20
CA TYR A 123 -5.74 6.47 -11.92
C TYR A 123 -4.82 7.47 -12.60
N THR A 124 -5.32 8.26 -13.57
CA THR A 124 -4.50 9.21 -14.30
C THR A 124 -4.12 10.41 -13.43
N TYR A 125 -2.90 10.89 -13.57
CA TYR A 125 -2.38 12.04 -12.81
C TYR A 125 -3.25 13.30 -12.99
N SER A 126 -3.48 13.99 -11.87
CA SER A 126 -4.08 15.33 -11.83
C SER A 126 -3.53 16.12 -10.65
N GLU A 127 -3.68 17.45 -10.67
CA GLU A 127 -3.28 18.31 -9.54
C GLU A 127 -4.16 18.11 -8.29
N GLN A 128 -5.35 17.55 -8.45
CA GLN A 128 -6.27 17.25 -7.34
C GLN A 128 -5.78 16.11 -6.43
N ARG A 129 -4.68 15.44 -6.81
CA ARG A 129 -4.07 14.35 -6.03
C ARG A 129 -3.34 14.84 -4.78
N PHE A 130 -3.21 16.15 -4.62
CA PHE A 130 -2.58 16.77 -3.46
C PHE A 130 -3.64 17.41 -2.57
N THR A 131 -3.64 17.07 -1.28
CA THR A 131 -4.50 17.75 -0.30
C THR A 131 -4.00 19.16 -0.06
N ASP A 132 -4.90 20.12 0.12
CA ASP A 132 -4.52 21.48 0.47
C ASP A 132 -3.66 21.49 1.74
N GLY A 133 -2.55 22.23 1.71
CA GLY A 133 -1.63 22.33 2.86
C GLY A 133 -0.69 21.12 3.04
N TRP A 134 -0.62 20.19 2.09
CA TRP A 134 0.23 19.01 2.20
C TRP A 134 1.71 19.34 2.48
N LEU A 135 2.23 20.40 1.86
CA LEU A 135 3.64 20.80 1.99
C LEU A 135 3.94 21.38 3.37
N GLU A 136 3.06 22.24 3.87
CA GLU A 136 3.17 22.82 5.20
C GLU A 136 3.09 21.74 6.28
N ALA A 137 2.17 20.77 6.13
CA ALA A 137 2.07 19.63 7.04
C ALA A 137 3.34 18.76 7.02
N ALA A 138 3.90 18.49 5.85
CA ALA A 138 5.13 17.73 5.71
C ALA A 138 6.35 18.48 6.30
N LYS A 139 6.48 19.79 6.07
CA LYS A 139 7.53 20.63 6.67
C LYS A 139 7.41 20.68 8.19
N GLN A 140 6.20 20.80 8.72
CA GLN A 140 5.96 20.77 10.17
C GLN A 140 6.37 19.43 10.77
N ALA A 141 5.95 18.32 10.16
CA ALA A 141 6.32 16.97 10.61
C ALA A 141 7.85 16.78 10.61
N ARG A 142 8.54 17.22 9.54
CA ARG A 142 10.00 17.21 9.46
C ARG A 142 10.63 17.99 10.61
N SER A 143 10.12 19.17 10.94
CA SER A 143 10.65 20.00 12.03
C SER A 143 10.47 19.36 13.42
N GLN A 144 9.54 18.41 13.54
CA GLN A 144 9.30 17.63 14.76
C GLN A 144 10.13 16.34 14.81
N GLY A 145 10.96 16.07 13.79
CA GLY A 145 11.77 14.87 13.69
C GLY A 145 11.01 13.64 13.17
N ASP A 146 9.85 13.84 12.54
CA ASP A 146 9.08 12.75 11.94
C ASP A 146 9.76 12.27 10.65
N LEU A 147 9.64 10.97 10.36
CA LEU A 147 10.05 10.36 9.12
C LEU A 147 9.07 10.79 8.00
N ILE A 148 9.56 11.33 6.91
CA ILE A 148 8.72 11.71 5.76
C ILE A 148 8.65 10.53 4.78
N CYS A 149 7.45 9.99 4.62
CA CYS A 149 7.21 8.77 3.86
C CYS A 149 6.43 9.03 2.58
N ALA A 150 6.89 8.39 1.51
CA ALA A 150 6.15 8.20 0.26
C ALA A 150 5.55 6.79 0.23
N TRP A 151 4.39 6.65 -0.44
CA TRP A 151 3.78 5.37 -0.72
C TRP A 151 3.39 5.29 -2.19
N ILE A 152 3.49 4.11 -2.79
CA ILE A 152 2.98 3.82 -4.13
C ILE A 152 2.15 2.54 -4.12
N PRO A 153 1.21 2.37 -5.06
CA PRO A 153 0.49 1.12 -5.25
C PRO A 153 1.45 -0.05 -5.47
N GLY A 154 1.06 -1.24 -5.02
CA GLY A 154 1.77 -2.46 -5.34
C GLY A 154 1.70 -2.77 -6.84
N GLY A 155 2.81 -3.19 -7.42
CA GLY A 155 2.89 -3.49 -8.86
C GLY A 155 2.16 -4.77 -9.24
N PHE A 156 1.96 -5.67 -8.31
CA PHE A 156 1.07 -6.82 -8.44
C PHE A 156 -0.25 -6.59 -7.70
N ASP A 157 -0.20 -6.04 -6.49
CA ASP A 157 -1.40 -5.91 -5.64
C ASP A 157 -2.46 -5.00 -6.27
N GLU A 158 -2.11 -3.84 -6.81
CA GLU A 158 -3.12 -2.94 -7.40
C GLU A 158 -3.81 -3.56 -8.65
N PRO A 159 -3.10 -4.14 -9.64
CA PRO A 159 -3.75 -4.91 -10.71
C PRO A 159 -4.60 -6.08 -10.20
N ARG A 160 -4.18 -6.75 -9.13
CA ARG A 160 -4.94 -7.82 -8.47
C ARG A 160 -6.26 -7.32 -7.89
N GLN A 161 -6.27 -6.14 -7.28
CA GLN A 161 -7.49 -5.51 -6.79
C GLN A 161 -8.46 -5.15 -7.93
N LEU A 162 -7.94 -4.87 -9.12
CA LEU A 162 -8.72 -4.57 -10.31
C LEU A 162 -9.30 -5.81 -11.01
N MET A 163 -8.54 -6.91 -11.07
CA MET A 163 -8.81 -8.06 -11.95
C MET A 163 -9.06 -9.37 -11.21
N GLY A 164 -8.66 -9.48 -9.94
CA GLY A 164 -8.57 -10.74 -9.20
C GLY A 164 -7.32 -11.54 -9.52
N ASP A 165 -6.96 -12.47 -8.63
CA ASP A 165 -5.73 -13.27 -8.74
C ASP A 165 -5.69 -14.09 -10.02
N GLU A 166 -6.77 -14.81 -10.32
CA GLU A 166 -6.83 -15.73 -11.46
C GLU A 166 -6.77 -14.99 -12.79
N ASN A 167 -7.65 -13.98 -12.98
CA ASN A 167 -7.68 -13.22 -14.22
C ASN A 167 -6.37 -12.45 -14.46
N LEU A 168 -5.78 -11.87 -13.43
CA LEU A 168 -4.48 -11.21 -13.55
C LEU A 168 -3.39 -12.17 -13.99
N CYS A 169 -3.33 -13.37 -13.38
CA CYS A 169 -2.34 -14.38 -13.75
C CYS A 169 -2.48 -14.84 -15.21
N TYR A 170 -3.70 -14.98 -15.73
CA TYR A 170 -3.92 -15.27 -17.15
C TYR A 170 -3.56 -14.07 -18.04
N ALA A 171 -3.95 -12.85 -17.65
CA ALA A 171 -3.74 -11.66 -18.46
C ALA A 171 -2.25 -11.34 -18.73
N TYR A 172 -1.34 -11.72 -17.84
CA TYR A 172 0.10 -11.63 -18.10
C TYR A 172 0.54 -12.36 -19.37
N TYR A 173 -0.21 -13.39 -19.81
CA TYR A 173 0.12 -14.22 -20.97
C TYR A 173 -0.82 -13.95 -22.16
N GLU A 174 -2.09 -13.70 -21.88
CA GLU A 174 -3.15 -13.63 -22.90
C GLU A 174 -3.45 -12.20 -23.36
N ASP A 175 -3.25 -11.21 -22.47
CA ASP A 175 -3.48 -9.78 -22.76
C ASP A 175 -2.38 -8.90 -22.14
N PRO A 176 -1.12 -9.07 -22.54
CA PRO A 176 0.00 -8.27 -22.01
C PRO A 176 -0.15 -6.78 -22.28
N GLU A 177 -0.88 -6.38 -23.34
CA GLU A 177 -1.13 -4.97 -23.67
C GLU A 177 -1.97 -4.30 -22.59
N LEU A 178 -2.98 -4.98 -22.06
CA LEU A 178 -3.80 -4.50 -20.93
C LEU A 178 -2.91 -4.28 -19.70
N ILE A 179 -2.08 -5.27 -19.36
CA ILE A 179 -1.20 -5.17 -18.19
C ILE A 179 -0.20 -4.02 -18.36
N HIS A 180 0.41 -3.87 -19.53
CA HIS A 180 1.31 -2.76 -19.80
C HIS A 180 0.60 -1.40 -19.67
N ASP A 181 -0.64 -1.27 -20.13
CA ASP A 181 -1.38 -0.01 -20.04
C ASP A 181 -1.75 0.32 -18.58
N ILE A 182 -2.15 -0.67 -17.79
CA ILE A 182 -2.37 -0.52 -16.33
C ILE A 182 -1.07 -0.07 -15.66
N MET A 183 0.02 -0.83 -15.83
CA MET A 183 1.31 -0.57 -15.18
C MET A 183 1.91 0.78 -15.57
N ASN A 184 1.80 1.16 -16.84
CA ASN A 184 2.26 2.47 -17.31
C ASN A 184 1.44 3.61 -16.70
N THR A 185 0.13 3.44 -16.57
CA THR A 185 -0.75 4.45 -15.97
C THR A 185 -0.44 4.65 -14.47
N LEU A 186 -0.33 3.56 -13.72
CA LEU A 186 0.05 3.60 -12.31
C LEU A 186 1.46 4.19 -12.11
N GLY A 187 2.42 3.75 -12.93
CA GLY A 187 3.81 4.21 -12.87
C GLY A 187 3.98 5.67 -13.25
N ASP A 188 3.26 6.15 -14.26
CA ASP A 188 3.29 7.56 -14.65
C ASP A 188 2.69 8.46 -13.56
N THR A 189 1.59 8.05 -12.99
CA THR A 189 0.93 8.79 -11.90
C THR A 189 1.80 8.82 -10.65
N SER A 190 2.31 7.68 -10.20
CA SER A 190 3.23 7.59 -9.05
C SER A 190 4.48 8.46 -9.26
N PHE A 191 5.10 8.35 -10.43
CA PHE A 191 6.27 9.16 -10.78
C PHE A 191 5.98 10.67 -10.70
N ARG A 192 4.89 11.15 -11.32
CA ARG A 192 4.54 12.58 -11.37
C ARG A 192 4.16 13.12 -9.99
N VAL A 193 3.47 12.32 -9.19
CA VAL A 193 3.13 12.69 -7.79
C VAL A 193 4.41 12.88 -6.99
N TRP A 194 5.31 11.90 -7.01
CA TRP A 194 6.52 11.95 -6.19
C TRP A 194 7.63 12.82 -6.77
N ASP A 195 7.66 13.08 -8.08
CA ASP A 195 8.53 14.11 -8.66
C ASP A 195 8.17 15.50 -8.12
N LYS A 196 6.87 15.82 -8.06
CA LYS A 196 6.41 17.09 -7.50
C LYS A 196 6.75 17.21 -6.01
N VAL A 197 6.45 16.21 -5.21
CA VAL A 197 6.72 16.21 -3.76
C VAL A 197 8.21 16.30 -3.48
N SER A 198 9.04 15.48 -4.14
CA SER A 198 10.48 15.41 -3.89
C SER A 198 11.27 16.63 -4.34
N ARG A 199 10.67 17.55 -5.09
CA ARG A 199 11.24 18.89 -5.37
C ARG A 199 11.12 19.85 -4.20
N GLU A 200 10.12 19.65 -3.35
CA GLU A 200 9.74 20.57 -2.28
C GLU A 200 10.21 20.10 -0.90
N ILE A 201 10.28 18.78 -0.70
CA ILE A 201 10.72 18.18 0.56
C ILE A 201 11.44 16.85 0.30
N GLU A 202 12.50 16.61 1.05
CA GLU A 202 13.22 15.35 1.05
C GLU A 202 12.33 14.22 1.59
N ILE A 203 12.27 13.10 0.89
CA ILE A 203 11.56 11.89 1.31
C ILE A 203 12.58 10.94 1.94
N ASP A 204 12.26 10.41 3.10
CA ASP A 204 13.15 9.50 3.83
C ASP A 204 12.95 8.04 3.44
N HIS A 205 11.69 7.67 3.15
CA HIS A 205 11.31 6.28 2.94
C HIS A 205 10.23 6.18 1.87
N LEU A 206 10.40 5.25 0.93
CA LEU A 206 9.36 4.81 0.00
C LEU A 206 8.82 3.46 0.48
N SER A 207 7.53 3.40 0.76
CA SER A 207 6.82 2.19 1.13
C SER A 207 5.96 1.66 -0.03
N VAL A 208 5.86 0.36 -0.10
CA VAL A 208 4.98 -0.37 -1.03
C VAL A 208 4.32 -1.51 -0.27
N HIS A 209 3.03 -1.70 -0.47
CA HIS A 209 2.33 -2.91 -0.03
C HIS A 209 2.20 -3.87 -1.22
N GLU A 210 2.64 -5.11 -1.04
CA GLU A 210 2.60 -6.16 -2.06
C GLU A 210 2.12 -7.50 -1.51
N ASP A 211 1.14 -8.08 -2.17
CA ASP A 211 0.57 -9.40 -1.87
C ASP A 211 0.82 -10.38 -3.01
N MET A 212 2.06 -10.47 -3.53
CA MET A 212 2.37 -11.33 -4.67
C MET A 212 2.86 -12.73 -4.31
N ALA A 213 2.77 -13.13 -3.05
CA ALA A 213 3.20 -14.44 -2.58
C ALA A 213 2.09 -15.18 -1.84
N GLY A 214 1.83 -16.41 -2.25
CA GLY A 214 0.97 -17.34 -1.55
C GLY A 214 1.76 -18.36 -0.72
N LYS A 215 1.05 -19.30 -0.07
CA LYS A 215 1.65 -20.38 0.75
C LYS A 215 2.69 -21.22 -0.01
N SER A 216 2.52 -21.40 -1.32
CA SER A 216 3.39 -22.21 -2.18
C SER A 216 4.49 -21.45 -2.90
N GLY A 217 4.60 -20.14 -2.69
CA GLY A 217 5.58 -19.26 -3.33
C GLY A 217 4.94 -18.09 -4.07
N SER A 218 5.69 -17.44 -4.94
CA SER A 218 5.22 -16.32 -5.74
C SER A 218 4.07 -16.71 -6.67
N LEU A 219 3.05 -15.84 -6.79
CA LEU A 219 1.93 -16.00 -7.71
C LEU A 219 2.30 -15.72 -9.17
N ILE A 220 3.39 -14.98 -9.39
CA ILE A 220 3.93 -14.68 -10.72
C ILE A 220 5.40 -15.07 -10.82
N GLY A 221 5.82 -15.42 -12.04
CA GLY A 221 7.19 -15.84 -12.32
C GLY A 221 8.18 -14.68 -12.49
N PRO A 222 9.49 -14.99 -12.50
CA PRO A 222 10.52 -13.96 -12.70
C PRO A 222 10.39 -13.19 -14.03
N VAL A 223 9.89 -13.83 -15.08
CA VAL A 223 9.68 -13.20 -16.40
C VAL A 223 8.65 -12.09 -16.29
N GLN A 224 7.49 -12.34 -15.62
CA GLN A 224 6.45 -11.34 -15.42
C GLN A 224 6.92 -10.21 -14.50
N ILE A 225 7.71 -10.55 -13.48
CA ILE A 225 8.31 -9.53 -12.60
C ILE A 225 9.26 -8.62 -13.41
N ASP A 226 10.13 -9.20 -14.21
CA ASP A 226 11.08 -8.43 -15.01
C ASP A 226 10.43 -7.57 -16.10
N GLU A 227 9.35 -8.07 -16.72
CA GLU A 227 8.65 -7.40 -17.81
C GLU A 227 7.70 -6.30 -17.31
N PHE A 228 6.88 -6.57 -16.29
CA PHE A 228 5.77 -5.68 -15.89
C PHE A 228 6.05 -4.93 -14.58
N VAL A 229 6.46 -5.64 -13.53
CA VAL A 229 6.50 -5.09 -12.17
C VAL A 229 7.76 -4.26 -11.93
N LYS A 230 8.90 -4.78 -12.32
CA LYS A 230 10.21 -4.13 -12.11
C LYS A 230 10.34 -2.76 -12.80
N PRO A 231 9.95 -2.56 -14.09
CA PRO A 231 10.00 -1.24 -14.71
C PRO A 231 9.11 -0.21 -13.98
N TYR A 232 7.94 -0.64 -13.50
CA TYR A 232 7.04 0.18 -12.71
C TYR A 232 7.75 0.72 -11.46
N TYR A 233 8.35 -0.14 -10.66
CA TYR A 233 9.05 0.27 -9.44
C TYR A 233 10.26 1.14 -9.73
N LEU A 234 11.10 0.73 -10.68
CA LEU A 234 12.34 1.42 -10.99
C LEU A 234 12.12 2.88 -11.41
N LYS A 235 10.97 3.19 -12.02
CA LYS A 235 10.62 4.55 -12.43
C LYS A 235 10.61 5.52 -11.24
N THR A 236 9.88 5.19 -10.18
CA THR A 236 9.78 6.03 -8.98
C THR A 236 10.99 5.89 -8.06
N TRP A 237 11.56 4.68 -7.93
CA TRP A 237 12.74 4.48 -7.09
C TRP A 237 13.98 5.24 -7.60
N ASN A 238 14.24 5.21 -8.90
CA ASN A 238 15.35 5.95 -9.46
C ASN A 238 15.20 7.45 -9.25
N LEU A 239 13.99 7.98 -9.45
CA LEU A 239 13.68 9.37 -9.15
C LEU A 239 14.01 9.73 -7.69
N LEU A 240 13.48 8.98 -6.73
CA LEU A 240 13.66 9.28 -5.31
C LEU A 240 15.11 9.09 -4.87
N ARG A 241 15.80 8.06 -5.39
CA ARG A 241 17.22 7.86 -5.14
C ARG A 241 18.07 9.03 -5.65
N GLU A 242 17.79 9.53 -6.85
CA GLU A 242 18.46 10.70 -7.42
C GLU A 242 18.19 11.97 -6.63
N ARG A 243 17.08 12.01 -5.88
CA ARG A 243 16.70 13.10 -4.96
C ARG A 243 17.26 12.94 -3.54
N GLY A 244 18.02 11.85 -3.28
CA GLY A 244 18.68 11.62 -2.00
C GLY A 244 17.90 10.78 -0.99
N THR A 245 16.76 10.16 -1.38
CA THR A 245 16.01 9.29 -0.47
C THR A 245 16.86 8.07 -0.08
N PRO A 246 17.22 7.91 1.21
CA PRO A 246 18.13 6.84 1.63
C PRO A 246 17.48 5.45 1.61
N GLY A 247 16.19 5.33 1.86
CA GLY A 247 15.44 4.08 1.90
C GLY A 247 15.07 3.49 0.53
N THR A 248 15.67 3.94 -0.59
CA THR A 248 15.41 3.43 -1.95
C THR A 248 16.47 2.46 -2.46
N PHE A 249 17.33 1.97 -1.60
CA PHE A 249 18.36 1.03 -2.01
C PHE A 249 17.77 -0.36 -2.27
N GLY A 250 17.42 -0.66 -3.51
CA GLY A 250 17.43 -1.93 -4.23
C GLY A 250 17.15 -3.27 -3.52
N ARG A 251 16.73 -3.23 -2.29
CA ARG A 251 16.14 -4.33 -1.54
C ARG A 251 14.85 -3.82 -0.96
N ILE A 252 13.76 -4.22 -1.58
CA ILE A 252 12.45 -4.14 -0.96
C ILE A 252 12.56 -4.96 0.32
N PRO A 253 12.23 -4.43 1.49
CA PRO A 253 11.69 -5.29 2.51
C PRO A 253 10.33 -5.70 1.96
N MET A 254 10.26 -6.80 1.20
CA MET A 254 9.00 -7.49 1.02
C MET A 254 8.61 -7.91 2.42
N ALA A 255 7.64 -7.22 3.01
CA ALA A 255 6.89 -7.76 4.10
C ALA A 255 6.16 -8.97 3.52
N ILE A 256 6.73 -10.15 3.73
CA ILE A 256 6.11 -11.45 3.49
C ILE A 256 5.14 -11.71 4.61
#